data_d82207ef223c2587ee7033115b87f4f4
#
_entry.id   d82207ef223c2587ee7033115b87f4f4
#
_cell.length_a   1.000
_cell.length_b   1.000
_cell.length_c   1.000
_cell.angle_alpha   90.00
_cell.angle_beta   90.00
_cell.angle_gamma   90.00
#
_symmetry.space_group_name_H-M   'P 1'
#
loop_
_entity.id
_entity.type
_entity.pdbx_description
1 polymer ?
#
loop_
_entity_poly.entity_id
_entity_poly.type
_entity_poly.pdbx_seq_one_letter_code
_entity_poly.pdbx_strand_id
1 'polypeptide(L)'
;IVPFFGQGMNASLQDCTVMHSFVKRYDGNWDKIFTKFSEKQLPNGHAIADMALENYIEMRDSVNDPKYKIKRELEFDLENKFWDRFVPRYSMVSFHELPYSEVYRRGEVQSKLMYSFIGGDLTKKKLYEQIESNLTPIR
;
A
#
# COMPACT_ATOMS: atom_id res chain seq x y z
N ILE A 1 -13.47 6.49 -4.24
CA ILE A 1 -12.21 6.75 -3.48
C ILE A 1 -12.39 8.06 -2.74
N VAL A 2 -12.33 8.05 -1.42
CA VAL A 2 -12.35 9.27 -0.61
C VAL A 2 -11.03 10.03 -0.73
N PRO A 3 -10.99 11.38 -0.58
CA PRO A 3 -9.84 12.21 -1.02
C PRO A 3 -8.62 12.21 -0.07
N PHE A 4 -8.50 11.23 0.83
CA PHE A 4 -7.48 11.26 1.87
C PHE A 4 -6.06 10.86 1.43
N PHE A 5 -5.91 10.24 0.27
CA PHE A 5 -4.61 10.04 -0.39
C PHE A 5 -4.40 10.94 -1.62
N GLY A 6 -5.43 11.67 -2.07
CA GLY A 6 -5.38 12.47 -3.28
C GLY A 6 -5.20 11.66 -4.59
N GLN A 7 -5.45 10.36 -4.57
CA GLN A 7 -5.10 9.43 -5.67
C GLN A 7 -6.24 9.17 -6.67
N GLY A 8 -7.41 9.78 -6.50
CA GLY A 8 -8.55 9.52 -7.40
C GLY A 8 -8.25 9.80 -8.87
N MET A 9 -7.61 10.93 -9.17
CA MET A 9 -7.22 11.28 -10.53
C MET A 9 -6.13 10.33 -11.07
N ASN A 10 -5.12 10.05 -10.27
CA ASN A 10 -4.03 9.14 -10.68
C ASN A 10 -4.54 7.73 -10.97
N ALA A 11 -5.43 7.18 -10.13
CA ALA A 11 -6.06 5.89 -10.35
C ALA A 11 -6.87 5.88 -11.67
N SER A 12 -7.67 6.92 -11.93
CA SER A 12 -8.45 7.04 -13.16
C SER A 12 -7.58 7.14 -14.42
N LEU A 13 -6.49 7.90 -14.38
CA LEU A 13 -5.54 7.98 -15.49
C LEU A 13 -4.81 6.64 -15.72
N GLN A 14 -4.47 5.93 -14.64
CA GLN A 14 -3.90 4.60 -14.73
C GLN A 14 -4.88 3.61 -15.36
N ASP A 15 -6.17 3.67 -15.00
CA ASP A 15 -7.21 2.86 -15.61
C ASP A 15 -7.32 3.10 -17.13
N CYS A 16 -7.27 4.36 -17.57
CA CYS A 16 -7.26 4.71 -18.98
C CYS A 16 -6.04 4.12 -19.70
N THR A 17 -4.86 4.18 -19.07
CA THR A 17 -3.61 3.63 -19.64
C THR A 17 -3.68 2.11 -19.78
N VAL A 18 -4.17 1.44 -18.75
CA VAL A 18 -4.33 -0.03 -18.76
C VAL A 18 -5.39 -0.46 -19.78
N MET A 19 -6.54 0.24 -19.82
CA MET A 19 -7.58 -0.04 -20.80
C MET A 19 -7.05 0.11 -22.23
N HIS A 20 -6.35 1.21 -22.52
CA HIS A 20 -5.74 1.43 -23.83
C HIS A 20 -4.77 0.31 -24.22
N SER A 21 -3.97 -0.18 -23.28
CA SER A 21 -3.04 -1.28 -23.51
C SER A 21 -3.76 -2.57 -23.92
N PHE A 22 -4.91 -2.86 -23.31
CA PHE A 22 -5.72 -4.03 -23.63
C PHE A 22 -6.48 -3.88 -24.95
N VAL A 23 -6.97 -2.67 -25.28
CA VAL A 23 -7.57 -2.41 -26.61
C VAL A 23 -6.57 -2.72 -27.71
N LYS A 24 -5.33 -2.25 -27.58
CA LYS A 24 -4.26 -2.58 -28.53
C LYS A 24 -3.92 -4.07 -28.56
N ARG A 25 -3.86 -4.71 -27.40
CA ARG A 25 -3.44 -6.12 -27.28
C ARG A 25 -4.45 -7.10 -27.83
N TYR A 26 -5.74 -6.81 -27.68
CA TYR A 26 -6.84 -7.72 -28.04
C TYR A 26 -7.65 -7.27 -29.25
N ASP A 27 -7.14 -6.31 -30.01
CA ASP A 27 -7.68 -5.85 -31.31
C ASP A 27 -9.19 -5.60 -31.28
N GLY A 28 -9.67 -4.90 -30.26
CA GLY A 28 -11.10 -4.55 -30.12
C GLY A 28 -12.03 -5.69 -29.70
N ASN A 29 -11.50 -6.83 -29.26
CA ASN A 29 -12.33 -7.88 -28.63
C ASN A 29 -12.77 -7.44 -27.24
N TRP A 30 -13.91 -6.72 -27.18
CA TRP A 30 -14.39 -6.06 -25.98
C TRP A 30 -14.70 -7.00 -24.82
N ASP A 31 -15.23 -8.19 -25.08
CA ASP A 31 -15.51 -9.17 -24.00
C ASP A 31 -14.22 -9.57 -23.29
N LYS A 32 -13.17 -9.82 -24.05
CA LYS A 32 -11.86 -10.16 -23.52
C LYS A 32 -11.18 -8.97 -22.85
N ILE A 33 -11.34 -7.76 -23.43
CA ILE A 33 -10.78 -6.52 -22.88
C ILE A 33 -11.37 -6.24 -21.50
N PHE A 34 -12.71 -6.25 -21.38
CA PHE A 34 -13.37 -5.97 -20.09
C PHE A 34 -13.05 -7.02 -19.02
N THR A 35 -13.03 -8.28 -19.40
CA THR A 35 -12.65 -9.37 -18.49
C THR A 35 -11.23 -9.13 -17.96
N LYS A 36 -10.25 -8.93 -18.83
CA LYS A 36 -8.85 -8.75 -18.44
C LYS A 36 -8.58 -7.43 -17.71
N PHE A 37 -9.30 -6.36 -18.07
CA PHE A 37 -9.26 -5.11 -17.36
C PHE A 37 -9.77 -5.27 -15.93
N SER A 38 -10.93 -5.89 -15.74
CA SER A 38 -11.51 -6.14 -14.43
C SER A 38 -10.60 -7.01 -13.57
N GLU A 39 -10.07 -8.09 -14.10
CA GLU A 39 -9.12 -8.96 -13.37
C GLU A 39 -7.90 -8.18 -12.87
N LYS A 40 -7.40 -7.24 -13.66
CA LYS A 40 -6.20 -6.47 -13.32
C LYS A 40 -6.47 -5.28 -12.40
N GLN A 41 -7.54 -4.51 -12.64
CA GLN A 41 -7.76 -3.23 -11.99
C GLN A 41 -8.70 -3.29 -10.78
N LEU A 42 -9.60 -4.26 -10.71
CA LEU A 42 -10.50 -4.39 -9.56
C LEU A 42 -9.77 -4.53 -8.22
N PRO A 43 -8.71 -5.37 -8.11
CA PRO A 43 -7.91 -5.43 -6.88
C PRO A 43 -7.23 -4.10 -6.52
N ASN A 44 -6.77 -3.34 -7.52
CA ASN A 44 -6.16 -2.02 -7.31
C ASN A 44 -7.19 -0.98 -6.88
N GLY A 45 -8.37 -0.98 -7.50
CA GLY A 45 -9.48 -0.10 -7.16
C GLY A 45 -9.97 -0.30 -5.72
N HIS A 46 -10.12 -1.54 -5.28
CA HIS A 46 -10.45 -1.88 -3.90
C HIS A 46 -9.35 -1.43 -2.94
N ALA A 47 -8.09 -1.79 -3.22
CA ALA A 47 -6.96 -1.46 -2.37
C ALA A 47 -6.83 0.05 -2.12
N ILE A 48 -6.92 0.88 -3.15
CA ILE A 48 -6.82 2.34 -2.96
C ILE A 48 -8.03 2.92 -2.24
N ALA A 49 -9.23 2.34 -2.42
CA ALA A 49 -10.42 2.76 -1.69
C ALA A 49 -10.29 2.43 -0.20
N ASP A 50 -9.86 1.21 0.13
CA ASP A 50 -9.66 0.74 1.50
C ASP A 50 -8.56 1.56 2.20
N MET A 51 -7.41 1.74 1.56
CA MET A 51 -6.32 2.56 2.09
C MET A 51 -6.76 4.00 2.38
N ALA A 52 -7.56 4.59 1.50
CA ALA A 52 -8.04 5.95 1.69
C ALA A 52 -9.01 6.05 2.88
N LEU A 53 -9.86 5.03 3.09
CA LEU A 53 -10.76 4.97 4.24
C LEU A 53 -10.00 4.73 5.54
N GLU A 54 -9.04 3.82 5.55
CA GLU A 54 -8.16 3.56 6.70
C GLU A 54 -7.40 4.82 7.11
N ASN A 55 -6.84 5.54 6.15
CA ASN A 55 -6.14 6.80 6.41
C ASN A 55 -7.06 7.86 7.02
N TYR A 56 -8.31 7.95 6.55
CA TYR A 56 -9.32 8.80 7.17
C TYR A 56 -9.54 8.45 8.64
N ILE A 57 -9.77 7.17 8.93
CA ILE A 57 -10.00 6.68 10.29
C ILE A 57 -8.77 6.98 11.17
N GLU A 58 -7.56 6.70 10.66
CA GLU A 58 -6.32 6.97 11.36
C GLU A 58 -6.18 8.47 11.69
N MET A 59 -6.43 9.35 10.74
CA MET A 59 -6.37 10.81 10.96
C MET A 59 -7.41 11.31 11.95
N ARG A 60 -8.61 10.73 11.93
CA ARG A 60 -9.72 11.14 12.82
C ARG A 60 -9.50 10.68 14.26
N ASP A 61 -9.11 9.44 14.46
CA ASP A 61 -9.20 8.77 15.76
C ASP A 61 -7.84 8.59 16.43
N SER A 62 -6.75 8.44 15.65
CA SER A 62 -5.48 7.96 16.17
C SER A 62 -4.46 9.05 16.49
N VAL A 63 -4.66 10.28 16.00
CA VAL A 63 -3.66 11.38 16.19
C VAL A 63 -3.42 11.72 17.67
N ASN A 64 -4.42 11.52 18.52
CA ASN A 64 -4.32 11.77 19.96
C ASN A 64 -3.94 10.52 20.80
N ASP A 65 -3.80 9.35 20.17
CA ASP A 65 -3.42 8.11 20.85
C ASP A 65 -1.90 8.09 21.10
N PRO A 66 -1.42 7.93 22.36
CA PRO A 66 0.01 7.75 22.64
C PRO A 66 0.66 6.61 21.85
N LYS A 67 -0.07 5.53 21.57
CA LYS A 67 0.42 4.40 20.76
C LYS A 67 0.69 4.80 19.30
N TYR A 68 -0.05 5.77 18.78
CA TYR A 68 0.18 6.31 17.45
C TYR A 68 1.56 6.95 17.31
N LYS A 69 1.98 7.73 18.32
CA LYS A 69 3.31 8.35 18.33
C LYS A 69 4.40 7.29 18.33
N ILE A 70 4.28 6.27 19.20
CA ILE A 70 5.23 5.16 19.25
C ILE A 70 5.30 4.42 17.91
N LYS A 71 4.15 4.17 17.27
CA LYS A 71 4.08 3.55 15.94
C LYS A 71 4.82 4.39 14.90
N ARG A 72 4.61 5.71 14.89
CA ARG A 72 5.27 6.63 13.94
C ARG A 72 6.78 6.70 14.12
N GLU A 73 7.26 6.77 15.37
CA GLU A 73 8.70 6.75 15.67
C GLU A 73 9.33 5.42 15.20
N LEU A 74 8.68 4.30 15.50
CA LEU A 74 9.13 2.99 15.04
C LEU A 74 9.16 2.89 13.50
N GLU A 75 8.15 3.42 12.83
CA GLU A 75 8.06 3.44 11.37
C GLU A 75 9.25 4.19 10.74
N PHE A 76 9.61 5.35 11.28
CA PHE A 76 10.78 6.11 10.84
C PHE A 76 12.10 5.37 11.10
N ASP A 77 12.24 4.75 12.27
CA ASP A 77 13.43 3.95 12.60
C ASP A 77 13.60 2.77 11.63
N LEU A 78 12.49 2.09 11.33
CA LEU A 78 12.50 0.95 10.41
C LEU A 78 12.74 1.39 8.96
N GLU A 79 12.18 2.51 8.51
CA GLU A 79 12.45 3.07 7.18
C GLU A 79 13.93 3.44 7.03
N ASN A 80 14.52 4.09 8.02
CA ASN A 80 15.95 4.42 7.99
C ASN A 80 16.84 3.18 7.95
N LYS A 81 16.48 2.14 8.70
CA LYS A 81 17.28 0.91 8.77
C LYS A 81 17.13 0.03 7.54
N PHE A 82 15.93 -0.08 7.01
CA PHE A 82 15.56 -0.95 5.88
C PHE A 82 15.06 -0.12 4.70
N TRP A 83 15.82 0.92 4.35
CA TRP A 83 15.47 1.94 3.37
C TRP A 83 15.07 1.39 1.99
N ASP A 84 15.56 0.20 1.63
CA ASP A 84 15.29 -0.46 0.36
C ASP A 84 13.97 -1.23 0.33
N ARG A 85 13.39 -1.57 1.48
CA ARG A 85 12.23 -2.47 1.59
C ARG A 85 11.15 -2.05 2.56
N PHE A 86 11.48 -1.38 3.66
CA PHE A 86 10.49 -0.86 4.59
C PHE A 86 10.18 0.60 4.24
N VAL A 87 9.14 0.79 3.41
CA VAL A 87 8.70 2.11 2.96
C VAL A 87 7.30 2.38 3.49
N PRO A 88 7.06 3.51 4.18
CA PRO A 88 5.73 3.86 4.66
C PRO A 88 4.67 3.83 3.57
N ARG A 89 3.45 3.40 3.90
CA ARG A 89 2.34 3.26 2.94
C ARG A 89 2.11 4.52 2.13
N TYR A 90 2.11 5.69 2.78
CA TYR A 90 1.92 6.97 2.09
C TYR A 90 3.02 7.23 1.05
N SER A 91 4.26 6.94 1.40
CA SER A 91 5.40 7.10 0.47
C SER A 91 5.31 6.12 -0.70
N MET A 92 4.90 4.87 -0.47
CA MET A 92 4.67 3.91 -1.54
C MET A 92 3.60 4.37 -2.52
N VAL A 93 2.46 4.88 -2.01
CA VAL A 93 1.36 5.38 -2.85
C VAL A 93 1.76 6.62 -3.65
N SER A 94 2.53 7.53 -3.05
CA SER A 94 2.76 8.86 -3.61
C SER A 94 4.01 8.95 -4.49
N PHE A 95 5.02 8.12 -4.25
CA PHE A 95 6.36 8.28 -4.84
C PHE A 95 6.93 7.01 -5.49
N HIS A 96 6.17 5.90 -5.51
CA HIS A 96 6.61 4.66 -6.13
C HIS A 96 5.59 4.16 -7.17
N GLU A 97 6.09 3.55 -8.24
CA GLU A 97 5.28 2.93 -9.29
C GLU A 97 4.88 1.49 -8.93
N LEU A 98 4.18 1.33 -7.80
CA LEU A 98 3.66 0.04 -7.35
C LEU A 98 2.15 -0.06 -7.60
N PRO A 99 1.63 -1.23 -7.97
CA PRO A 99 0.19 -1.48 -7.96
C PRO A 99 -0.41 -1.21 -6.57
N TYR A 100 -1.56 -0.56 -6.48
CA TYR A 100 -2.19 -0.25 -5.19
C TYR A 100 -2.48 -1.51 -4.36
N SER A 101 -2.81 -2.62 -4.99
CA SER A 101 -2.98 -3.91 -4.32
C SER A 101 -1.70 -4.42 -3.66
N GLU A 102 -0.55 -4.21 -4.26
CA GLU A 102 0.74 -4.55 -3.66
C GLU A 102 1.10 -3.61 -2.52
N VAL A 103 0.85 -2.30 -2.67
CA VAL A 103 1.03 -1.33 -1.58
C VAL A 103 0.17 -1.69 -0.37
N TYR A 104 -1.10 -2.05 -0.60
CA TYR A 104 -2.01 -2.48 0.46
C TYR A 104 -1.47 -3.71 1.19
N ARG A 105 -1.14 -4.76 0.45
CA ARG A 105 -0.56 -5.99 1.01
C ARG A 105 0.70 -5.73 1.84
N ARG A 106 1.62 -4.92 1.34
CA ARG A 106 2.85 -4.55 2.05
C ARG A 106 2.55 -3.75 3.32
N GLY A 107 1.65 -2.79 3.24
CA GLY A 107 1.22 -1.99 4.37
C GLY A 107 0.62 -2.83 5.50
N GLU A 108 -0.18 -3.85 5.15
CA GLU A 108 -0.72 -4.81 6.11
C GLU A 108 0.38 -5.61 6.83
N VAL A 109 1.37 -6.13 6.07
CA VAL A 109 2.53 -6.83 6.65
C VAL A 109 3.31 -5.91 7.60
N GLN A 110 3.61 -4.69 7.17
CA GLN A 110 4.33 -3.70 7.97
C GLN A 110 3.57 -3.37 9.27
N SER A 111 2.28 -3.09 9.17
CA SER A 111 1.43 -2.78 10.32
C SER A 111 1.38 -3.93 11.32
N LYS A 112 1.18 -5.16 10.84
CA LYS A 112 1.17 -6.36 11.68
C LYS A 112 2.48 -6.54 12.44
N LEU A 113 3.62 -6.38 11.78
CA LEU A 113 4.95 -6.49 12.40
C LEU A 113 5.17 -5.42 13.47
N MET A 114 4.80 -4.16 13.17
CA MET A 114 4.91 -3.07 14.13
C MET A 114 4.03 -3.29 15.36
N TYR A 115 2.76 -3.66 15.17
CA TYR A 115 1.86 -3.91 16.30
C TYR A 115 2.29 -5.10 17.16
N SER A 116 2.77 -6.19 16.56
CA SER A 116 3.32 -7.32 17.30
C SER A 116 4.58 -6.94 18.09
N PHE A 117 5.40 -6.05 17.58
CA PHE A 117 6.56 -5.54 18.30
C PHE A 117 6.16 -4.60 19.45
N ILE A 118 5.25 -3.66 19.21
CA ILE A 118 4.74 -2.73 20.24
C ILE A 118 3.99 -3.48 21.34
N GLY A 119 3.27 -4.55 20.99
CA GLY A 119 2.56 -5.44 21.92
C GLY A 119 3.48 -6.34 22.75
N GLY A 120 4.77 -6.43 22.41
CA GLY A 120 5.75 -7.27 23.10
C GLY A 120 5.81 -8.73 22.62
N ASP A 121 5.05 -9.07 21.56
CA ASP A 121 5.04 -10.43 20.98
C ASP A 121 6.31 -10.75 20.18
N LEU A 122 6.99 -9.71 19.69
CA LEU A 122 8.20 -9.82 18.89
C LEU A 122 9.39 -9.13 19.58
N THR A 123 10.53 -9.82 19.61
CA THR A 123 11.81 -9.17 19.94
C THR A 123 12.32 -8.35 18.75
N LYS A 124 13.17 -7.35 19.00
CA LYS A 124 13.77 -6.51 17.96
C LYS A 124 14.50 -7.34 16.89
N LYS A 125 15.20 -8.40 17.31
CA LYS A 125 15.89 -9.30 16.38
C LYS A 125 14.91 -10.00 15.45
N LYS A 126 13.85 -10.61 16.00
CA LYS A 126 12.80 -11.28 15.22
C LYS A 126 12.05 -10.32 14.29
N LEU A 127 11.79 -9.10 14.74
CA LEU A 127 11.19 -8.06 13.88
C LEU A 127 12.05 -7.83 12.62
N TYR A 128 13.36 -7.67 12.78
CA TYR A 128 14.28 -7.45 11.67
C TYR A 128 14.34 -8.64 10.71
N GLU A 129 14.46 -9.86 11.23
CA GLU A 129 14.42 -11.09 10.44
C GLU A 129 13.12 -11.23 9.64
N GLN A 130 11.98 -10.85 10.24
CA GLN A 130 10.68 -10.89 9.55
C GLN A 130 10.52 -9.78 8.50
N ILE A 131 11.08 -8.60 8.71
CA ILE A 131 11.12 -7.56 7.67
C ILE A 131 11.91 -8.06 6.47
N GLU A 132 13.09 -8.61 6.66
CA GLU A 132 13.94 -9.13 5.59
C GLU A 132 13.31 -10.28 4.81
N SER A 133 12.57 -11.16 5.50
CA SER A 133 11.93 -12.33 4.87
C SER A 133 10.61 -12.03 4.17
N ASN A 134 9.81 -11.05 4.66
CA ASN A 134 8.47 -10.78 4.16
C ASN A 134 8.37 -9.58 3.22
N LEU A 135 9.36 -8.68 3.25
CA LEU A 135 9.38 -7.47 2.43
C LEU A 135 10.53 -7.52 1.44
N THR A 136 10.22 -7.71 0.17
CA THR A 136 11.20 -7.63 -0.91
C THR A 136 11.63 -6.17 -1.14
N PRO A 137 12.88 -5.90 -1.61
CA PRO A 137 13.30 -4.56 -2.00
C PRO A 137 12.38 -3.94 -3.06
N ILE A 138 12.16 -2.62 -2.95
CA ILE A 138 11.37 -1.81 -3.90
C ILE A 138 12.08 -0.53 -4.33
N ARG A 139 13.28 -0.30 -3.79
CA ARG A 139 14.19 0.80 -4.16
C ARG A 139 15.47 0.25 -4.74
#